data_4b5a27f000271148cf32db9a5566bcbd
#
_entry.id   4b5a27f000271148cf32db9a5566bcbd
#
_cell.length_a   1.000
_cell.length_b   1.000
_cell.length_c   1.000
_cell.angle_alpha   90.00
_cell.angle_beta   90.00
_cell.angle_gamma   90.00
#
_symmetry.space_group_name_H-M   'P 1'
#
loop_
_entity.id
_entity.type
_entity.pdbx_description
1 polymer ?
#
loop_
_entity_poly.entity_id
_entity_poly.type
_entity_poly.pdbx_seq_one_letter_code
_entity_poly.pdbx_strand_id
1 'polypeptide(L)'
;AISRILGLKSIAILPEGMSRERFAWLEKWVNDPNDIIKTKGTESNVKEIYDACKELEKNSNNDVINQFSEYNNYAIHRAVTGPSFENSFLEIKGKTNLKARFYVSASGSSGTLAAGDYLKDHLNLKIAVVEAIECPTLLYSGYGEHNIQGIGDKHVPLIHNVMNTDFVVGISDESTNHLNMVFNTDVGKNFLNSK
;
A
#
# COMPACT_ATOMS: atom_id res chain seq x y z
N ALA A 1 -4.84 11.25 12.88
CA ALA A 1 -4.51 10.90 14.27
C ALA A 1 -3.27 11.67 14.75
N ILE A 2 -2.11 11.49 14.11
CA ILE A 2 -0.85 12.14 14.53
C ILE A 2 -0.98 13.67 14.53
N SER A 3 -1.52 14.27 13.47
CA SER A 3 -1.75 15.72 13.37
C SER A 3 -2.54 16.24 14.57
N ARG A 4 -3.59 15.53 14.98
CA ARG A 4 -4.39 15.90 16.15
C ARG A 4 -3.60 15.82 17.45
N ILE A 5 -2.74 14.82 17.61
CA ILE A 5 -1.85 14.69 18.78
C ILE A 5 -0.87 15.88 18.83
N LEU A 6 -0.39 16.34 17.68
CA LEU A 6 0.51 17.46 17.55
C LEU A 6 -0.20 18.83 17.58
N GLY A 7 -1.52 18.87 17.74
CA GLY A 7 -2.29 20.12 17.73
C GLY A 7 -2.41 20.78 16.35
N LEU A 8 -2.13 20.02 15.27
CA LEU A 8 -2.21 20.50 13.91
C LEU A 8 -3.58 20.18 13.29
N LYS A 9 -4.07 21.08 12.45
CA LYS A 9 -5.20 20.79 11.57
C LYS A 9 -4.79 19.78 10.52
N SER A 10 -5.63 18.80 10.23
CA SER A 10 -5.39 17.82 9.15
C SER A 10 -6.54 17.82 8.16
N ILE A 11 -6.21 17.82 6.88
CA ILE A 11 -7.14 17.64 5.76
C ILE A 11 -6.85 16.27 5.15
N ALA A 12 -7.86 15.44 5.01
CA ALA A 12 -7.76 14.13 4.36
C ALA A 12 -8.37 14.23 2.96
N ILE A 13 -7.59 13.84 1.93
CA ILE A 13 -8.05 13.80 0.54
C ILE A 13 -8.01 12.35 0.08
N LEU A 14 -9.14 11.81 -0.35
CA LEU A 14 -9.26 10.42 -0.78
C LEU A 14 -10.43 10.24 -1.76
N PRO A 15 -10.39 9.20 -2.61
CA PRO A 15 -11.47 8.92 -3.55
C PRO A 15 -12.79 8.57 -2.85
N GLU A 16 -13.90 9.00 -3.42
CA GLU A 16 -15.24 8.73 -2.89
C GLU A 16 -15.62 7.25 -2.87
N GLY A 17 -15.02 6.44 -3.76
CA GLY A 17 -15.23 5.00 -3.85
C GLY A 17 -14.55 4.16 -2.77
N MET A 18 -13.85 4.78 -1.81
CA MET A 18 -13.23 4.06 -0.70
C MET A 18 -14.24 3.52 0.31
N SER A 19 -13.81 2.55 1.13
CA SER A 19 -14.67 1.87 2.08
C SER A 19 -15.29 2.82 3.12
N ARG A 20 -16.51 2.50 3.55
CA ARG A 20 -17.22 3.25 4.60
C ARG A 20 -16.43 3.27 5.91
N GLU A 21 -15.74 2.19 6.23
CA GLU A 21 -14.93 2.05 7.45
C GLU A 21 -13.80 3.07 7.47
N ARG A 22 -13.15 3.36 6.34
CA ARG A 22 -12.11 4.39 6.23
C ARG A 22 -12.67 5.78 6.48
N PHE A 23 -13.82 6.11 5.90
CA PHE A 23 -14.49 7.39 6.16
C PHE A 23 -14.89 7.52 7.62
N ALA A 24 -15.55 6.51 8.20
CA ALA A 24 -15.94 6.51 9.61
C ALA A 24 -14.73 6.62 10.57
N TRP A 25 -13.58 6.07 10.18
CA TRP A 25 -12.34 6.23 10.94
C TRP A 25 -11.79 7.66 10.85
N LEU A 26 -11.75 8.26 9.65
CA LEU A 26 -11.30 9.62 9.46
C LEU A 26 -12.15 10.65 10.21
N GLU A 27 -13.48 10.49 10.18
CA GLU A 27 -14.43 11.35 10.91
C GLU A 27 -14.14 11.45 12.42
N LYS A 28 -13.56 10.40 13.01
CA LYS A 28 -13.14 10.41 14.42
C LYS A 28 -11.88 11.25 14.67
N TRP A 29 -11.06 11.49 13.64
CA TRP A 29 -9.74 12.08 13.79
C TRP A 29 -9.61 13.48 13.22
N VAL A 30 -10.39 13.86 12.23
CA VAL A 30 -10.42 15.24 11.73
C VAL A 30 -11.11 16.14 12.76
N ASN A 31 -10.79 17.42 12.73
CA ASN A 31 -11.43 18.40 13.63
C ASN A 31 -12.80 18.85 13.11
N ASP A 32 -12.94 18.91 11.79
CA ASP A 32 -14.16 19.28 11.08
C ASP A 32 -14.43 18.21 10.00
N PRO A 33 -15.66 17.68 9.88
CA PRO A 33 -16.02 16.76 8.80
C PRO A 33 -15.75 17.32 7.39
N ASN A 34 -15.79 18.64 7.22
CA ASN A 34 -15.44 19.30 5.95
C ASN A 34 -13.95 19.20 5.60
N ASP A 35 -13.10 18.79 6.51
CA ASP A 35 -11.69 18.50 6.27
C ASP A 35 -11.47 17.13 5.61
N ILE A 36 -12.53 16.39 5.30
CA ILE A 36 -12.50 15.18 4.47
C ILE A 36 -12.96 15.56 3.06
N ILE A 37 -11.98 15.74 2.17
CA ILE A 37 -12.23 16.06 0.76
C ILE A 37 -12.34 14.76 -0.03
N LYS A 38 -13.51 14.52 -0.63
CA LYS A 38 -13.76 13.37 -1.47
C LYS A 38 -13.48 13.73 -2.92
N THR A 39 -12.55 13.01 -3.56
CA THR A 39 -12.29 13.14 -5.00
C THR A 39 -13.08 12.09 -5.78
N LYS A 40 -13.27 12.32 -7.06
CA LYS A 40 -14.02 11.41 -7.93
C LYS A 40 -13.24 10.12 -8.19
N GLY A 41 -13.90 8.96 -8.17
CA GLY A 41 -13.33 7.67 -8.57
C GLY A 41 -12.99 6.73 -7.43
N THR A 42 -12.10 5.78 -7.71
CA THR A 42 -11.70 4.66 -6.85
C THR A 42 -10.24 4.78 -6.38
N GLU A 43 -9.72 3.76 -5.71
CA GLU A 43 -8.33 3.68 -5.20
C GLU A 43 -7.28 4.08 -6.25
N SER A 44 -7.48 3.74 -7.52
CA SER A 44 -6.53 4.03 -8.59
C SER A 44 -6.61 5.46 -9.14
N ASN A 45 -7.56 6.30 -8.69
CA ASN A 45 -7.74 7.68 -9.15
C ASN A 45 -6.88 8.69 -8.38
N VAL A 46 -5.57 8.52 -8.43
CA VAL A 46 -4.60 9.33 -7.67
C VAL A 46 -4.40 10.72 -8.27
N LYS A 47 -4.63 10.87 -9.59
CA LYS A 47 -4.52 12.18 -10.26
C LYS A 47 -5.45 13.22 -9.66
N GLU A 48 -6.69 12.86 -9.40
CA GLU A 48 -7.70 13.74 -8.80
C GLU A 48 -7.30 14.18 -7.39
N ILE A 49 -6.64 13.29 -6.63
CA ILE A 49 -6.04 13.61 -5.33
C ILE A 49 -4.93 14.65 -5.49
N TYR A 50 -4.02 14.45 -6.46
CA TYR A 50 -2.92 15.40 -6.71
C TYR A 50 -3.42 16.76 -7.12
N ASP A 51 -4.46 16.83 -7.96
CA ASP A 51 -5.04 18.11 -8.38
C ASP A 51 -5.64 18.84 -7.17
N ALA A 52 -6.34 18.14 -6.28
CA ALA A 52 -6.85 18.73 -5.03
C ALA A 52 -5.74 19.16 -4.07
N CYS A 53 -4.65 18.39 -3.97
CA CYS A 53 -3.47 18.74 -3.19
C CYS A 53 -2.84 20.03 -3.69
N LYS A 54 -2.65 20.18 -5.01
CA LYS A 54 -2.09 21.41 -5.62
C LYS A 54 -2.91 22.65 -5.33
N GLU A 55 -4.24 22.52 -5.25
CA GLU A 55 -5.09 23.65 -4.86
C GLU A 55 -4.85 24.06 -3.40
N LEU A 56 -4.66 23.09 -2.51
CA LEU A 56 -4.37 23.38 -1.10
C LEU A 56 -2.96 23.96 -0.90
N GLU A 57 -1.98 23.57 -1.68
CA GLU A 57 -0.60 24.07 -1.64
C GLU A 57 -0.50 25.56 -1.99
N LYS A 58 -1.50 26.14 -2.65
CA LYS A 58 -1.53 27.59 -2.89
C LYS A 58 -1.58 28.40 -1.60
N ASN A 59 -2.03 27.81 -0.51
CA ASN A 59 -1.92 28.39 0.83
C ASN A 59 -0.61 27.92 1.47
N SER A 60 0.34 28.83 1.66
CA SER A 60 1.67 28.57 2.23
C SER A 60 1.67 28.03 3.66
N ASN A 61 0.52 28.01 4.35
CA ASN A 61 0.38 27.40 5.67
C ASN A 61 0.04 25.90 5.59
N ASN A 62 -0.14 25.36 4.39
CA ASN A 62 -0.43 23.95 4.18
C ASN A 62 0.82 23.21 3.71
N ASP A 63 1.13 22.09 4.36
CA ASP A 63 2.10 21.10 3.91
C ASP A 63 1.37 19.86 3.40
N VAL A 64 1.64 19.46 2.17
CA VAL A 64 1.09 18.24 1.57
C VAL A 64 2.06 17.08 1.76
N ILE A 65 1.68 16.12 2.59
CA ILE A 65 2.46 14.89 2.81
C ILE A 65 1.98 13.83 1.82
N ASN A 66 2.56 13.81 0.62
CA ASN A 66 2.19 12.91 -0.46
C ASN A 66 2.96 11.59 -0.37
N GLN A 67 2.30 10.51 0.05
CA GLN A 67 2.92 9.19 0.22
C GLN A 67 3.53 8.59 -1.07
N PHE A 68 3.14 9.07 -2.25
CA PHE A 68 3.62 8.54 -3.54
C PHE A 68 4.91 9.19 -4.03
N SER A 69 5.26 10.36 -3.48
CA SER A 69 6.46 11.12 -3.86
C SER A 69 7.41 11.42 -2.71
N GLU A 70 6.91 11.39 -1.46
CA GLU A 70 7.72 11.68 -0.28
C GLU A 70 8.71 10.57 0.03
N TYR A 71 10.00 10.85 -0.10
CA TYR A 71 11.07 9.89 0.18
C TYR A 71 11.05 9.34 1.61
N ASN A 72 10.47 10.08 2.55
CA ASN A 72 10.32 9.63 3.94
C ASN A 72 9.48 8.35 4.06
N ASN A 73 8.51 8.14 3.17
CA ASN A 73 7.76 6.88 3.09
C ASN A 73 8.69 5.69 2.74
N TYR A 74 9.59 5.87 1.78
CA TYR A 74 10.63 4.88 1.49
C TYR A 74 11.60 4.68 2.64
N ALA A 75 12.13 5.78 3.17
CA ALA A 75 13.17 5.78 4.19
C ALA A 75 12.74 5.04 5.48
N ILE A 76 11.52 5.28 5.97
CA ILE A 76 11.03 4.62 7.19
C ILE A 76 10.84 3.12 7.01
N HIS A 77 10.33 2.67 5.86
CA HIS A 77 10.18 1.26 5.59
C HIS A 77 11.54 0.55 5.43
N ARG A 78 12.53 1.22 4.81
CA ARG A 78 13.89 0.69 4.72
C ARG A 78 14.57 0.61 6.09
N ALA A 79 14.41 1.65 6.94
CA ALA A 79 15.10 1.76 8.23
C ALA A 79 14.44 0.98 9.36
N VAL A 80 13.14 0.72 9.30
CA VAL A 80 12.38 0.09 10.39
C VAL A 80 11.74 -1.21 9.95
N THR A 81 10.95 -1.21 8.89
CA THR A 81 10.19 -2.38 8.47
C THR A 81 11.11 -3.49 7.98
N GLY A 82 12.11 -3.16 7.16
CA GLY A 82 13.10 -4.13 6.67
C GLY A 82 13.85 -4.86 7.80
N PRO A 83 14.50 -4.13 8.73
CA PRO A 83 15.14 -4.74 9.91
C PRO A 83 14.19 -5.56 10.78
N SER A 84 12.93 -5.13 10.92
CA SER A 84 11.95 -5.89 11.71
C SER A 84 11.64 -7.25 11.07
N PHE A 85 11.49 -7.30 9.74
CA PHE A 85 11.33 -8.57 9.02
C PHE A 85 12.58 -9.45 9.10
N GLU A 86 13.78 -8.87 8.97
CA GLU A 86 15.03 -9.61 9.12
C GLU A 86 15.12 -10.27 10.51
N ASN A 87 14.89 -9.50 11.57
CA ASN A 87 14.94 -10.01 12.95
C ASN A 87 13.93 -11.15 13.15
N SER A 88 12.68 -10.98 12.69
CA SER A 88 11.65 -12.02 12.78
C SER A 88 12.06 -13.30 12.01
N PHE A 89 12.65 -13.13 10.83
CA PHE A 89 13.15 -14.27 10.05
C PHE A 89 14.32 -14.97 10.75
N LEU A 90 15.26 -14.23 11.34
CA LEU A 90 16.43 -14.79 12.04
C LEU A 90 16.01 -15.61 13.26
N GLU A 91 14.97 -15.21 13.99
CA GLU A 91 14.41 -15.99 15.09
C GLU A 91 13.84 -17.34 14.62
N ILE A 92 13.14 -17.34 13.47
CA ILE A 92 12.61 -18.56 12.86
C ILE A 92 13.75 -19.44 12.34
N LYS A 93 14.70 -18.84 11.63
CA LYS A 93 15.88 -19.51 11.07
C LYS A 93 16.71 -20.21 12.14
N GLY A 94 16.85 -19.62 13.31
CA GLY A 94 17.56 -20.24 14.45
C GLY A 94 16.93 -21.57 14.92
N LYS A 95 15.68 -21.83 14.56
CA LYS A 95 14.94 -23.05 14.91
C LYS A 95 14.72 -24.00 13.70
N THR A 96 15.10 -23.58 12.50
CA THR A 96 14.81 -24.29 11.24
C THR A 96 15.95 -24.08 10.24
N ASN A 97 16.02 -24.93 9.19
CA ASN A 97 16.97 -24.76 8.08
C ASN A 97 16.39 -23.90 6.93
N LEU A 98 15.42 -23.03 7.20
CA LEU A 98 14.79 -22.19 6.19
C LEU A 98 15.75 -21.11 5.65
N LYS A 99 15.56 -20.77 4.39
CA LYS A 99 16.24 -19.67 3.71
C LYS A 99 15.20 -18.69 3.17
N ALA A 100 15.37 -17.40 3.46
CA ALA A 100 14.58 -16.36 2.81
C ALA A 100 14.92 -16.37 1.31
N ARG A 101 13.93 -16.49 0.44
CA ARG A 101 14.11 -16.52 -1.01
C ARG A 101 13.46 -15.32 -1.68
N PHE A 102 12.32 -14.90 -1.17
CA PHE A 102 11.52 -13.83 -1.75
C PHE A 102 10.99 -12.92 -0.65
N TYR A 103 10.95 -11.64 -0.96
CA TYR A 103 10.07 -10.67 -0.33
C TYR A 103 8.94 -10.37 -1.31
N VAL A 104 7.71 -10.65 -0.90
CA VAL A 104 6.51 -10.45 -1.73
C VAL A 104 5.71 -9.30 -1.14
N SER A 105 5.47 -8.27 -1.92
CA SER A 105 4.74 -7.07 -1.47
C SER A 105 3.72 -6.63 -2.50
N ALA A 106 2.47 -6.53 -2.08
CA ALA A 106 1.45 -5.83 -2.84
C ALA A 106 1.72 -4.33 -2.77
N SER A 107 1.78 -3.67 -3.92
CA SER A 107 2.25 -2.29 -4.01
C SER A 107 1.13 -1.31 -4.34
N GLY A 108 1.01 -0.28 -3.51
CA GLY A 108 0.30 0.96 -3.80
C GLY A 108 1.31 2.09 -3.96
N SER A 109 1.61 2.82 -2.89
CA SER A 109 2.59 3.92 -2.90
C SER A 109 4.06 3.47 -3.00
N SER A 110 4.34 2.18 -3.05
CA SER A 110 5.68 1.56 -3.10
C SER A 110 6.53 1.69 -1.83
N GLY A 111 6.01 2.29 -0.77
CA GLY A 111 6.76 2.44 0.49
C GLY A 111 7.25 1.11 1.06
N THR A 112 6.38 0.10 1.09
CA THR A 112 6.73 -1.23 1.63
C THR A 112 7.80 -1.96 0.80
N LEU A 113 7.98 -1.63 -0.47
CA LEU A 113 9.06 -2.19 -1.30
C LEU A 113 10.45 -1.80 -0.81
N ALA A 114 10.58 -0.68 -0.11
CA ALA A 114 11.83 -0.28 0.51
C ALA A 114 12.31 -1.26 1.60
N ALA A 115 11.38 -1.94 2.28
CA ALA A 115 11.73 -3.05 3.16
C ALA A 115 12.32 -4.23 2.37
N GLY A 116 11.78 -4.48 1.17
CA GLY A 116 12.32 -5.47 0.22
C GLY A 116 13.75 -5.11 -0.21
N ASP A 117 14.01 -3.84 -0.53
CA ASP A 117 15.34 -3.35 -0.88
C ASP A 117 16.35 -3.62 0.25
N TYR A 118 15.97 -3.31 1.49
CA TYR A 118 16.77 -3.64 2.66
C TYR A 118 17.06 -5.14 2.76
N LEU A 119 16.02 -5.97 2.67
CA LEU A 119 16.13 -7.42 2.82
C LEU A 119 16.92 -8.06 1.68
N LYS A 120 16.85 -7.52 0.47
CA LYS A 120 17.65 -7.97 -0.68
C LYS A 120 19.13 -7.76 -0.42
N ASP A 121 19.50 -6.60 0.11
CA ASP A 121 20.90 -6.27 0.47
C ASP A 121 21.45 -7.17 1.59
N HIS A 122 20.62 -7.55 2.58
CA HIS A 122 21.07 -8.26 3.79
C HIS A 122 20.93 -9.79 3.70
N LEU A 123 19.88 -10.26 3.03
CA LEU A 123 19.53 -11.69 2.95
C LEU A 123 19.72 -12.29 1.55
N ASN A 124 20.10 -11.48 0.57
CA ASN A 124 20.28 -11.91 -0.83
C ASN A 124 19.02 -12.61 -1.39
N LEU A 125 17.86 -12.07 -1.08
CA LEU A 125 16.57 -12.53 -1.59
C LEU A 125 16.15 -11.76 -2.86
N LYS A 126 15.06 -12.19 -3.48
CA LYS A 126 14.43 -11.52 -4.62
C LYS A 126 13.17 -10.80 -4.21
N ILE A 127 12.84 -9.73 -4.93
CA ILE A 127 11.63 -8.93 -4.69
C ILE A 127 10.59 -9.27 -5.75
N ALA A 128 9.41 -9.68 -5.30
CA ALA A 128 8.23 -9.86 -6.12
C ALA A 128 7.18 -8.79 -5.75
N VAL A 129 6.88 -7.92 -6.69
CA VAL A 129 5.83 -6.92 -6.56
C VAL A 129 4.51 -7.51 -7.03
N VAL A 130 3.45 -7.36 -6.24
CA VAL A 130 2.10 -7.80 -6.62
C VAL A 130 1.25 -6.58 -6.93
N GLU A 131 0.57 -6.60 -8.07
CA GLU A 131 -0.38 -5.57 -8.47
C GLU A 131 -1.72 -6.19 -8.89
N ALA A 132 -2.78 -5.38 -8.92
CA ALA A 132 -4.07 -5.81 -9.46
C ALA A 132 -3.97 -5.96 -10.98
N ILE A 133 -4.42 -7.10 -11.53
CA ILE A 133 -4.40 -7.32 -12.98
C ILE A 133 -5.38 -6.40 -13.72
N GLU A 134 -6.37 -5.87 -13.03
CA GLU A 134 -7.29 -4.85 -13.52
C GLU A 134 -6.63 -3.47 -13.61
N CYS A 135 -5.48 -3.26 -12.91
CA CYS A 135 -4.66 -2.05 -12.97
C CYS A 135 -3.17 -2.41 -13.14
N PRO A 136 -2.78 -3.01 -14.29
CA PRO A 136 -1.47 -3.64 -14.49
C PRO A 136 -0.41 -2.63 -14.92
N THR A 137 -0.11 -1.66 -14.07
CA THR A 137 0.78 -0.53 -14.38
C THR A 137 2.20 -0.98 -14.67
N LEU A 138 2.73 -1.91 -13.88
CA LEU A 138 4.09 -2.44 -14.06
C LEU A 138 4.15 -3.52 -15.14
N LEU A 139 3.16 -4.42 -15.20
CA LEU A 139 3.17 -5.54 -16.16
C LEU A 139 2.94 -5.10 -17.60
N TYR A 140 1.98 -4.19 -17.82
CA TYR A 140 1.49 -3.89 -19.17
C TYR A 140 1.44 -2.39 -19.48
N SER A 141 1.97 -1.54 -18.61
CA SER A 141 1.78 -0.08 -18.68
C SER A 141 0.30 0.31 -18.80
N GLY A 142 -0.56 -0.52 -18.21
CA GLY A 142 -2.00 -0.37 -18.23
C GLY A 142 -2.54 0.29 -16.97
N TYR A 143 -3.82 0.59 -16.98
CA TYR A 143 -4.53 1.09 -15.81
C TYR A 143 -6.02 0.74 -15.90
N GLY A 144 -6.65 0.65 -14.75
CA GLY A 144 -8.08 0.39 -14.64
C GLY A 144 -8.54 0.52 -13.20
N GLU A 145 -9.83 0.34 -12.99
CA GLU A 145 -10.41 0.30 -11.66
C GLU A 145 -10.39 -1.13 -11.12
N HIS A 146 -10.20 -1.29 -9.84
CA HIS A 146 -10.18 -2.58 -9.15
C HIS A 146 -10.77 -2.45 -7.75
N ASN A 147 -11.12 -3.59 -7.14
CA ASN A 147 -11.73 -3.66 -5.81
C ASN A 147 -10.73 -3.93 -4.69
N ILE A 148 -9.55 -4.45 -5.00
CA ILE A 148 -8.49 -4.69 -4.02
C ILE A 148 -8.04 -3.36 -3.46
N GLN A 149 -8.25 -3.12 -2.15
CA GLN A 149 -7.93 -1.84 -1.53
C GLN A 149 -6.46 -1.76 -1.10
N GLY A 150 -5.88 -0.55 -1.21
CA GLY A 150 -4.53 -0.25 -0.74
C GLY A 150 -3.41 -0.63 -1.69
N ILE A 151 -3.73 -1.11 -2.88
CA ILE A 151 -2.77 -1.37 -3.95
C ILE A 151 -3.26 -0.78 -5.27
N GLY A 152 -2.38 -0.75 -6.27
CA GLY A 152 -2.70 -0.24 -7.61
C GLY A 152 -2.69 1.28 -7.69
N ASP A 153 -1.95 1.74 -8.67
CA ASP A 153 -1.87 3.14 -9.04
C ASP A 153 -1.80 3.20 -10.56
N LYS A 154 -2.39 4.23 -11.16
CA LYS A 154 -2.36 4.42 -12.62
C LYS A 154 -1.00 4.87 -13.15
N HIS A 155 -0.03 5.06 -12.27
CA HIS A 155 1.36 5.36 -12.61
C HIS A 155 2.32 4.72 -11.59
N VAL A 156 3.59 4.59 -11.98
CA VAL A 156 4.63 4.10 -11.08
C VAL A 156 4.99 5.23 -10.09
N PRO A 157 4.84 5.01 -8.76
CA PRO A 157 5.19 6.02 -7.77
C PRO A 157 6.66 6.43 -7.87
N LEU A 158 6.94 7.72 -7.64
CA LEU A 158 8.30 8.28 -7.73
C LEU A 158 9.30 7.57 -6.82
N ILE A 159 8.85 7.09 -5.68
CA ILE A 159 9.69 6.40 -4.69
C ILE A 159 9.92 4.91 -4.99
N HIS A 160 9.35 4.37 -6.07
CA HIS A 160 9.54 2.98 -6.45
C HIS A 160 10.92 2.75 -7.07
N ASN A 161 11.77 1.97 -6.42
CA ASN A 161 13.02 1.51 -6.99
C ASN A 161 12.78 0.35 -7.96
N VAL A 162 12.33 0.67 -9.18
CA VAL A 162 11.96 -0.34 -10.21
C VAL A 162 13.14 -1.23 -10.61
N MET A 163 14.37 -0.72 -10.54
CA MET A 163 15.58 -1.49 -10.89
C MET A 163 15.86 -2.62 -9.90
N ASN A 164 15.30 -2.58 -8.72
CA ASN A 164 15.49 -3.59 -7.69
C ASN A 164 14.39 -4.66 -7.69
N THR A 165 13.32 -4.46 -8.45
CA THR A 165 12.22 -5.41 -8.64
C THR A 165 12.66 -6.57 -9.52
N ASP A 166 12.57 -7.82 -9.03
CA ASP A 166 12.95 -9.02 -9.79
C ASP A 166 11.73 -9.62 -10.53
N PHE A 167 10.54 -9.53 -9.94
CA PHE A 167 9.29 -10.07 -10.50
C PHE A 167 8.14 -9.13 -10.28
N VAL A 168 7.23 -9.11 -11.24
CA VAL A 168 5.91 -8.49 -11.10
C VAL A 168 4.85 -9.57 -11.30
N VAL A 169 3.87 -9.62 -10.40
CA VAL A 169 2.81 -10.63 -10.39
C VAL A 169 1.47 -9.91 -10.36
N GLY A 170 0.62 -10.20 -11.34
CA GLY A 170 -0.77 -9.72 -11.37
C GLY A 170 -1.69 -10.69 -10.62
N ILE A 171 -2.56 -10.17 -9.77
CA ILE A 171 -3.65 -10.91 -9.15
C ILE A 171 -4.98 -10.22 -9.40
N SER A 172 -6.01 -10.99 -9.79
CA SER A 172 -7.32 -10.42 -10.08
C SER A 172 -8.15 -10.17 -8.82
N ASP A 173 -9.07 -9.23 -8.90
CA ASP A 173 -10.11 -9.01 -7.90
C ASP A 173 -10.88 -10.29 -7.59
N GLU A 174 -11.24 -11.07 -8.62
CA GLU A 174 -11.96 -12.32 -8.48
C GLU A 174 -11.17 -13.34 -7.65
N SER A 175 -9.89 -13.56 -7.98
CA SER A 175 -9.02 -14.48 -7.24
C SER A 175 -8.86 -14.05 -5.79
N THR A 176 -8.70 -12.74 -5.55
CA THR A 176 -8.56 -12.18 -4.21
C THR A 176 -9.85 -12.38 -3.39
N ASN A 177 -11.01 -12.14 -3.98
CA ASN A 177 -12.30 -12.35 -3.34
C ASN A 177 -12.53 -13.83 -3.01
N HIS A 178 -12.19 -14.75 -3.92
CA HIS A 178 -12.29 -16.19 -3.67
C HIS A 178 -11.37 -16.64 -2.54
N LEU A 179 -10.11 -16.20 -2.51
CA LEU A 179 -9.19 -16.51 -1.41
C LEU A 179 -9.68 -15.93 -0.08
N ASN A 180 -10.19 -14.71 -0.09
CA ASN A 180 -10.77 -14.10 1.10
C ASN A 180 -11.94 -14.94 1.64
N MET A 181 -12.82 -15.41 0.76
CA MET A 181 -13.94 -16.29 1.14
C MET A 181 -13.44 -17.61 1.71
N VAL A 182 -12.46 -18.25 1.06
CA VAL A 182 -11.91 -19.55 1.49
C VAL A 182 -11.29 -19.48 2.88
N PHE A 183 -10.53 -18.41 3.16
CA PHE A 183 -9.80 -18.32 4.45
C PHE A 183 -10.62 -17.69 5.58
N ASN A 184 -11.67 -16.93 5.29
CA ASN A 184 -12.39 -16.15 6.31
C ASN A 184 -13.83 -16.57 6.55
N THR A 185 -14.39 -17.54 5.79
CA THR A 185 -15.75 -18.04 6.02
C THR A 185 -15.75 -19.47 6.52
N ASP A 186 -16.83 -19.87 7.20
CA ASP A 186 -16.98 -21.26 7.68
C ASP A 186 -17.09 -22.25 6.50
N VAL A 187 -17.70 -21.85 5.39
CA VAL A 187 -17.75 -22.68 4.16
C VAL A 187 -16.34 -22.94 3.64
N GLY A 188 -15.51 -21.89 3.56
CA GLY A 188 -14.13 -22.02 3.13
C GLY A 188 -13.28 -22.86 4.09
N LYS A 189 -13.41 -22.67 5.40
CA LYS A 189 -12.74 -23.49 6.41
C LYS A 189 -13.12 -24.97 6.30
N ASN A 190 -14.41 -25.27 6.13
CA ASN A 190 -14.89 -26.62 5.92
C ASN A 190 -14.32 -27.26 4.65
N PHE A 191 -14.23 -26.47 3.56
CA PHE A 191 -13.58 -26.92 2.33
C PHE A 191 -12.11 -27.27 2.55
N LEU A 192 -11.35 -26.39 3.21
CA LEU A 192 -9.93 -26.65 3.51
C LEU A 192 -9.74 -27.89 4.39
N ASN A 193 -10.58 -28.08 5.40
CA ASN A 193 -10.53 -29.25 6.30
C ASN A 193 -10.92 -30.58 5.61
N SER A 194 -11.59 -30.51 4.46
CA SER A 194 -11.99 -31.67 3.67
C SER A 194 -10.92 -32.17 2.69
N LYS A 195 -9.83 -31.42 2.52
CA LYS A 195 -8.70 -31.71 1.63
C LYS A 195 -7.49 -32.22 2.40
#